data_44d0492e742b5d6abff935b693e641b7
#
_entry.id   44d0492e742b5d6abff935b693e641b7
#
_cell.length_a   1.000
_cell.length_b   1.000
_cell.length_c   1.000
_cell.angle_alpha   90.00
_cell.angle_beta   90.00
_cell.angle_gamma   90.00
#
_symmetry.space_group_name_H-M   'P 1'
#
loop_
_entity.id
_entity.type
_entity.pdbx_description
1 polymer ?
#
loop_
_entity_poly.entity_id
_entity_poly.type
_entity_poly.pdbx_seq_one_letter_code
_entity_poly.pdbx_strand_id
1 'polypeptide(L)'
;MHLTNPEIRIETTNACNATCLMCPREKMDRLEGVMDMKLFKKIVKQGKAFGAKRVFLGGFGEPLLDPLLIERIRFIKSQELFCNFISNGSLWNSEFSDTIIRAGLDEVRFSFYGQNQTVYEKIHRGLSYETTRMGINSLLDARKILKQDNPTVLIYFLVLDENKDMVRAFRKEWEPITDFIEIWKPHNFGNGRNYRDVELPQKKIC
;
A
#
# COMPACT_ATOMS: atom_id res chain seq x y z
N MET A 1 -22.14 -7.83 -18.45
CA MET A 1 -21.03 -6.88 -18.53
C MET A 1 -19.91 -7.48 -17.70
N HIS A 2 -18.74 -7.76 -18.29
CA HIS A 2 -17.59 -8.27 -17.54
C HIS A 2 -16.56 -7.15 -17.38
N LEU A 3 -15.88 -7.13 -16.23
CA LEU A 3 -14.79 -6.19 -16.00
C LEU A 3 -13.62 -6.51 -16.91
N THR A 4 -13.09 -5.53 -17.62
CA THR A 4 -11.85 -5.66 -18.39
C THR A 4 -10.63 -5.79 -17.46
N ASN A 5 -10.69 -5.16 -16.27
CA ASN A 5 -9.75 -5.39 -15.18
C ASN A 5 -10.49 -6.10 -14.04
N PRO A 6 -10.07 -7.30 -13.62
CA PRO A 6 -10.75 -8.05 -12.57
C PRO A 6 -10.48 -7.53 -11.15
N GLU A 7 -9.84 -6.38 -10.98
CA GLU A 7 -9.57 -5.73 -9.69
C GLU A 7 -10.56 -4.59 -9.43
N ILE A 8 -11.17 -4.60 -8.25
CA ILE A 8 -11.88 -3.44 -7.71
C ILE A 8 -11.05 -2.78 -6.62
N ARG A 9 -11.03 -1.45 -6.61
CA ARG A 9 -10.30 -0.66 -5.62
C ARG A 9 -11.28 0.04 -4.70
N ILE A 10 -11.10 -0.11 -3.40
CA ILE A 10 -11.98 0.43 -2.38
C ILE A 10 -11.15 1.22 -1.38
N GLU A 11 -11.39 2.52 -1.29
CA GLU A 11 -10.87 3.35 -0.20
C GLU A 11 -11.78 3.18 1.01
N THR A 12 -11.32 2.48 2.03
CA THR A 12 -12.10 2.18 3.24
C THR A 12 -11.95 3.25 4.32
N THR A 13 -10.86 4.00 4.26
CA THR A 13 -10.61 5.22 5.04
C THR A 13 -9.78 6.19 4.24
N ASN A 14 -9.98 7.49 4.44
CA ASN A 14 -9.11 8.54 3.92
C ASN A 14 -8.31 9.24 5.02
N ALA A 15 -8.40 8.76 6.27
CA ALA A 15 -7.50 9.17 7.34
C ALA A 15 -6.09 8.60 7.11
N CYS A 16 -5.06 9.40 7.35
CA CYS A 16 -3.67 8.99 7.23
C CYS A 16 -2.85 9.72 8.31
N ASN A 17 -1.92 8.99 8.92
CA ASN A 17 -0.99 9.53 9.91
C ASN A 17 0.27 10.18 9.29
N ALA A 18 0.31 10.35 7.96
CA ALA A 18 1.42 10.95 7.24
C ALA A 18 0.96 12.10 6.33
N THR A 19 1.88 13.02 6.05
CA THR A 19 1.73 14.14 5.10
C THR A 19 2.85 14.09 4.04
N CYS A 20 2.92 12.94 3.34
CA CYS A 20 4.00 12.65 2.39
C CYS A 20 4.15 13.72 1.32
N LEU A 21 5.41 14.02 0.96
CA LEU A 21 5.78 15.08 0.01
C LEU A 21 5.00 15.04 -1.32
N MET A 22 4.75 13.83 -1.84
CA MET A 22 4.09 13.62 -3.14
C MET A 22 2.58 13.39 -3.02
N CYS A 23 2.03 13.23 -1.82
CA CYS A 23 0.63 12.87 -1.65
C CYS A 23 -0.28 14.10 -1.75
N PRO A 24 -1.33 14.08 -2.59
CA PRO A 24 -2.27 15.19 -2.69
C PRO A 24 -3.34 15.21 -1.59
N ARG A 25 -3.31 14.31 -0.61
CA ARG A 25 -4.35 14.17 0.43
C ARG A 25 -4.65 15.47 1.15
N GLU A 26 -3.64 16.27 1.49
CA GLU A 26 -3.81 17.56 2.19
C GLU A 26 -4.67 18.58 1.41
N LYS A 27 -4.92 18.34 0.12
CA LYS A 27 -5.72 19.22 -0.74
C LYS A 27 -7.11 18.66 -1.05
N MET A 28 -7.49 17.59 -0.37
CA MET A 28 -8.84 17.03 -0.53
C MET A 28 -9.85 17.80 0.31
N ASP A 29 -11.01 18.08 -0.31
CA ASP A 29 -12.14 18.75 0.35
C ASP A 29 -13.07 17.78 1.10
N ARG A 30 -12.80 16.46 1.00
CA ARG A 30 -13.57 15.43 1.69
C ARG A 30 -13.25 15.38 3.18
N LEU A 31 -14.29 15.27 4.00
CA LEU A 31 -14.11 14.96 5.43
C LEU A 31 -13.42 13.61 5.62
N GLU A 32 -12.59 13.52 6.63
CA GLU A 32 -12.02 12.23 7.03
C GLU A 32 -13.11 11.30 7.56
N GLY A 33 -12.99 10.02 7.20
CA GLY A 33 -13.99 9.04 7.62
C GLY A 33 -13.58 7.61 7.28
N VAL A 34 -14.41 6.71 7.79
CA VAL A 34 -14.30 5.26 7.55
C VAL A 34 -15.58 4.79 6.85
N MET A 35 -15.42 3.99 5.81
CA MET A 35 -16.54 3.43 5.06
C MET A 35 -17.38 2.50 5.94
N ASP A 36 -18.68 2.66 5.91
CA ASP A 36 -19.62 1.76 6.58
C ASP A 36 -19.48 0.32 6.08
N MET A 37 -19.55 -0.66 7.01
CA MET A 37 -19.35 -2.08 6.67
C MET A 37 -20.46 -2.65 5.79
N LYS A 38 -21.68 -2.16 5.90
CA LYS A 38 -22.82 -2.61 5.05
C LYS A 38 -22.59 -2.17 3.61
N LEU A 39 -22.16 -0.92 3.41
CA LEU A 39 -21.79 -0.41 2.09
C LEU A 39 -20.61 -1.19 1.51
N PHE A 40 -19.57 -1.43 2.30
CA PHE A 40 -18.42 -2.21 1.90
C PHE A 40 -18.82 -3.61 1.39
N LYS A 41 -19.59 -4.35 2.21
CA LYS A 41 -20.09 -5.69 1.85
C LYS A 41 -20.91 -5.67 0.56
N LYS A 42 -21.72 -4.63 0.35
CA LYS A 42 -22.50 -4.45 -0.89
C LYS A 42 -21.58 -4.30 -2.11
N ILE A 43 -20.57 -3.41 -2.02
CA ILE A 43 -19.63 -3.15 -3.11
C ILE A 43 -18.86 -4.43 -3.49
N VAL A 44 -18.33 -5.15 -2.50
CA VAL A 44 -17.57 -6.39 -2.75
C VAL A 44 -18.45 -7.44 -3.44
N LYS A 45 -19.68 -7.67 -2.95
CA LYS A 45 -20.61 -8.61 -3.57
C LYS A 45 -20.97 -8.23 -4.99
N GLN A 46 -21.26 -6.97 -5.25
CA GLN A 46 -21.54 -6.47 -6.59
C GLN A 46 -20.33 -6.61 -7.51
N GLY A 47 -19.13 -6.25 -7.02
CA GLY A 47 -17.90 -6.43 -7.78
C GLY A 47 -17.67 -7.90 -8.17
N LYS A 48 -17.86 -8.84 -7.23
CA LYS A 48 -17.78 -10.29 -7.52
C LYS A 48 -18.77 -10.69 -8.60
N ALA A 49 -20.02 -10.23 -8.51
CA ALA A 49 -21.06 -10.52 -9.51
C ALA A 49 -20.72 -9.99 -10.90
N PHE A 50 -19.96 -8.88 -10.99
CA PHE A 50 -19.43 -8.33 -12.25
C PHE A 50 -18.11 -8.97 -12.70
N GLY A 51 -17.62 -10.00 -12.02
CA GLY A 51 -16.45 -10.75 -12.42
C GLY A 51 -15.13 -10.30 -11.76
N ALA A 52 -15.18 -9.48 -10.71
CA ALA A 52 -13.98 -9.16 -9.94
C ALA A 52 -13.37 -10.44 -9.36
N LYS A 53 -12.03 -10.51 -9.40
CA LYS A 53 -11.21 -11.58 -8.81
C LYS A 53 -10.37 -11.07 -7.64
N ARG A 54 -10.20 -9.75 -7.56
CA ARG A 54 -9.32 -9.09 -6.58
C ARG A 54 -10.01 -7.85 -5.99
N VAL A 55 -9.72 -7.61 -4.72
CA VAL A 55 -10.10 -6.38 -4.02
C VAL A 55 -8.83 -5.74 -3.49
N PHE A 56 -8.52 -4.55 -3.97
CA PHE A 56 -7.47 -3.70 -3.44
C PHE A 56 -8.07 -2.72 -2.45
N LEU A 57 -7.58 -2.75 -1.19
CA LEU A 57 -7.97 -1.79 -0.17
C LEU A 57 -6.93 -0.66 -0.14
N GLY A 58 -7.34 0.53 -0.55
CA GLY A 58 -6.45 1.69 -0.54
C GLY A 58 -6.96 2.84 -1.39
N GLY A 59 -6.44 3.97 -1.05
CA GLY A 59 -6.73 5.27 -1.65
C GLY A 59 -5.73 6.30 -1.13
N PHE A 60 -6.21 7.38 -0.57
CA PHE A 60 -5.37 8.40 0.06
C PHE A 60 -5.14 8.18 1.56
N GLY A 61 -5.90 7.31 2.20
CA GLY A 61 -5.76 6.96 3.61
C GLY A 61 -4.72 5.88 3.86
N GLU A 62 -4.40 5.68 5.15
CA GLU A 62 -3.63 4.55 5.65
C GLU A 62 -4.59 3.45 6.11
N PRO A 63 -4.59 2.26 5.49
CA PRO A 63 -5.53 1.19 5.85
C PRO A 63 -5.46 0.76 7.31
N LEU A 64 -4.32 0.85 7.98
CA LEU A 64 -4.18 0.49 9.38
C LEU A 64 -4.92 1.44 10.34
N LEU A 65 -5.39 2.59 9.85
CA LEU A 65 -6.29 3.49 10.60
C LEU A 65 -7.77 3.11 10.44
N ASP A 66 -8.09 2.13 9.62
CA ASP A 66 -9.44 1.59 9.53
C ASP A 66 -9.67 0.54 10.63
N PRO A 67 -10.48 0.81 11.65
CA PRO A 67 -10.72 -0.13 12.76
C PRO A 67 -11.40 -1.44 12.31
N LEU A 68 -11.97 -1.45 11.10
CA LEU A 68 -12.66 -2.60 10.52
C LEU A 68 -11.78 -3.36 9.51
N LEU A 69 -10.50 -3.01 9.34
CA LEU A 69 -9.62 -3.59 8.32
C LEU A 69 -9.60 -5.12 8.36
N ILE A 70 -9.42 -5.70 9.53
CA ILE A 70 -9.37 -7.18 9.70
C ILE A 70 -10.71 -7.84 9.35
N GLU A 71 -11.83 -7.23 9.74
CA GLU A 71 -13.16 -7.72 9.36
C GLU A 71 -13.36 -7.66 7.84
N ARG A 72 -12.90 -6.58 7.19
CA ARG A 72 -12.98 -6.43 5.75
C ARG A 72 -12.16 -7.48 5.02
N ILE A 73 -10.94 -7.75 5.46
CA ILE A 73 -10.10 -8.81 4.86
C ILE A 73 -10.79 -10.16 4.98
N ARG A 74 -11.24 -10.53 6.18
CA ARG A 74 -11.97 -11.78 6.39
C ARG A 74 -13.21 -11.89 5.52
N PHE A 75 -13.95 -10.78 5.35
CA PHE A 75 -15.11 -10.76 4.47
C PHE A 75 -14.72 -10.96 3.00
N ILE A 76 -13.69 -10.30 2.49
CA ILE A 76 -13.19 -10.50 1.12
C ILE A 76 -12.80 -11.98 0.93
N LYS A 77 -12.07 -12.54 1.88
CA LYS A 77 -11.64 -13.95 1.83
C LYS A 77 -12.84 -14.92 1.86
N SER A 78 -13.87 -14.62 2.63
CA SER A 78 -15.12 -15.43 2.62
C SER A 78 -15.87 -15.40 1.28
N GLN A 79 -15.55 -14.41 0.43
CA GLN A 79 -16.05 -14.33 -0.94
C GLN A 79 -15.10 -14.99 -1.96
N GLU A 80 -14.03 -15.67 -1.52
CA GLU A 80 -13.02 -16.32 -2.37
C GLU A 80 -12.32 -15.33 -3.33
N LEU A 81 -12.18 -14.08 -2.91
CA LEU A 81 -11.49 -13.05 -3.66
C LEU A 81 -10.06 -12.86 -3.12
N PHE A 82 -9.16 -12.50 -4.02
CA PHE A 82 -7.81 -12.07 -3.63
C PHE A 82 -7.89 -10.71 -2.94
N CYS A 83 -7.25 -10.59 -1.79
CA CYS A 83 -7.24 -9.38 -0.97
C CYS A 83 -5.83 -8.81 -0.87
N ASN A 84 -5.67 -7.57 -1.24
CA ASN A 84 -4.42 -6.85 -1.08
C ASN A 84 -4.64 -5.38 -0.69
N PHE A 85 -3.60 -4.77 -0.12
CA PHE A 85 -3.60 -3.34 0.16
C PHE A 85 -2.19 -2.75 0.13
N ILE A 86 -2.12 -1.42 0.12
CA ILE A 86 -0.89 -0.65 0.28
C ILE A 86 -0.90 0.06 1.63
N SER A 87 0.23 0.04 2.34
CA SER A 87 0.41 0.68 3.64
C SER A 87 1.72 1.46 3.69
N ASN A 88 1.75 2.50 4.50
CA ASN A 88 2.98 3.17 4.85
C ASN A 88 3.82 2.38 5.89
N GLY A 89 3.26 1.34 6.51
CA GLY A 89 3.93 0.42 7.42
C GLY A 89 4.25 0.95 8.81
N SER A 90 4.02 2.23 9.10
CA SER A 90 4.44 2.87 10.34
C SER A 90 3.68 2.42 11.59
N LEU A 91 2.47 1.88 11.41
CA LEU A 91 1.63 1.35 12.48
C LEU A 91 1.72 -0.18 12.60
N TRP A 92 2.61 -0.78 11.82
CA TRP A 92 2.78 -2.24 11.80
C TRP A 92 3.61 -2.71 12.99
N ASN A 93 3.22 -3.83 13.60
CA ASN A 93 3.94 -4.48 14.68
C ASN A 93 3.75 -6.01 14.63
N SER A 94 4.38 -6.74 15.54
CA SER A 94 4.33 -8.21 15.57
C SER A 94 2.94 -8.77 15.83
N GLU A 95 2.15 -8.15 16.70
CA GLU A 95 0.78 -8.57 17.00
C GLU A 95 -0.13 -8.41 15.78
N PHE A 96 0.04 -7.27 15.06
CA PHE A 96 -0.69 -7.03 13.83
C PHE A 96 -0.24 -8.00 12.72
N SER A 97 1.05 -8.35 12.65
CA SER A 97 1.57 -9.34 11.70
C SER A 97 0.88 -10.69 11.84
N ASP A 98 0.78 -11.21 13.05
CA ASP A 98 0.05 -12.46 13.34
C ASP A 98 -1.43 -12.36 12.94
N THR A 99 -2.07 -11.26 13.31
CA THR A 99 -3.48 -11.03 13.06
C THR A 99 -3.79 -10.97 11.57
N ILE A 100 -2.96 -10.29 10.77
CA ILE A 100 -3.15 -10.12 9.34
C ILE A 100 -2.94 -11.42 8.57
N ILE A 101 -1.92 -12.20 8.96
CA ILE A 101 -1.66 -13.53 8.39
C ILE A 101 -2.87 -14.45 8.63
N ARG A 102 -3.35 -14.51 9.88
CA ARG A 102 -4.54 -15.31 10.25
C ARG A 102 -5.84 -14.82 9.61
N ALA A 103 -5.92 -13.54 9.25
CA ALA A 103 -7.06 -13.00 8.51
C ALA A 103 -7.07 -13.45 7.04
N GLY A 104 -5.96 -13.99 6.54
CA GLY A 104 -5.83 -14.53 5.20
C GLY A 104 -5.51 -13.49 4.13
N LEU A 105 -4.82 -12.41 4.49
CA LEU A 105 -4.34 -11.43 3.50
C LEU A 105 -3.47 -12.14 2.46
N ASP A 106 -3.66 -11.84 1.17
CA ASP A 106 -2.89 -12.46 0.10
C ASP A 106 -1.62 -11.66 -0.26
N GLU A 107 -1.68 -10.33 -0.18
CA GLU A 107 -0.56 -9.47 -0.57
C GLU A 107 -0.61 -8.14 0.20
N VAL A 108 0.56 -7.67 0.64
CA VAL A 108 0.72 -6.30 1.15
C VAL A 108 1.83 -5.58 0.38
N ARG A 109 1.61 -4.31 0.13
CA ARG A 109 2.55 -3.41 -0.54
C ARG A 109 2.95 -2.31 0.42
N PHE A 110 4.23 -2.23 0.73
CA PHE A 110 4.74 -1.17 1.60
C PHE A 110 5.28 -0.01 0.77
N SER A 111 4.81 1.19 1.06
CA SER A 111 5.40 2.43 0.52
C SER A 111 6.62 2.81 1.34
N PHE A 112 7.84 2.50 0.84
CA PHE A 112 9.08 2.73 1.58
C PHE A 112 10.14 3.37 0.69
N TYR A 113 10.17 4.72 0.63
CA TYR A 113 10.88 5.50 -0.39
C TYR A 113 12.18 6.13 0.10
N GLY A 114 12.99 5.40 0.84
CA GLY A 114 14.28 5.91 1.34
C GLY A 114 15.18 4.80 1.85
N GLN A 115 16.50 5.04 1.80
CA GLN A 115 17.53 4.11 2.25
C GLN A 115 18.11 4.51 3.62
N ASN A 116 17.75 5.68 4.12
CA ASN A 116 18.18 6.18 5.42
C ASN A 116 17.10 7.10 6.00
N GLN A 117 17.24 7.36 7.28
CA GLN A 117 16.31 8.18 8.06
C GLN A 117 16.08 9.56 7.44
N THR A 118 17.15 10.27 7.12
CA THR A 118 17.06 11.67 6.62
C THR A 118 16.22 11.78 5.36
N VAL A 119 16.43 10.90 4.39
CA VAL A 119 15.70 10.93 3.11
C VAL A 119 14.29 10.37 3.26
N TYR A 120 14.14 9.27 3.99
CA TYR A 120 12.84 8.66 4.22
C TYR A 120 11.88 9.64 4.91
N GLU A 121 12.28 10.23 6.03
CA GLU A 121 11.44 11.13 6.84
C GLU A 121 11.18 12.48 6.16
N LYS A 122 12.07 12.92 5.26
CA LYS A 122 11.82 14.05 4.37
C LYS A 122 10.69 13.78 3.38
N ILE A 123 10.62 12.55 2.85
CA ILE A 123 9.61 12.12 1.87
C ILE A 123 8.30 11.72 2.56
N HIS A 124 8.39 10.87 3.57
CA HIS A 124 7.27 10.39 4.36
C HIS A 124 7.11 11.20 5.64
N ARG A 125 6.68 12.44 5.50
CA ARG A 125 6.53 13.38 6.62
C ARG A 125 5.57 12.84 7.68
N GLY A 126 6.02 12.87 8.93
CA GLY A 126 5.27 12.38 10.08
C GLY A 126 5.52 10.90 10.41
N LEU A 127 6.34 10.20 9.60
CA LEU A 127 6.69 8.81 9.84
C LEU A 127 8.15 8.66 10.25
N SER A 128 8.45 7.62 11.03
CA SER A 128 9.80 7.22 11.43
C SER A 128 10.32 6.11 10.52
N TYR A 129 11.52 6.28 10.00
CA TYR A 129 12.23 5.29 9.20
C TYR A 129 12.39 3.96 9.94
N GLU A 130 12.89 4.02 11.18
CA GLU A 130 13.15 2.84 11.98
C GLU A 130 11.87 2.09 12.35
N THR A 131 10.82 2.83 12.77
CA THR A 131 9.52 2.21 13.10
C THR A 131 8.92 1.49 11.90
N THR A 132 8.95 2.11 10.73
CA THR A 132 8.44 1.48 9.50
C THR A 132 9.25 0.25 9.11
N ARG A 133 10.59 0.36 9.18
CA ARG A 133 11.50 -0.76 8.89
C ARG A 133 11.28 -1.95 9.84
N MET A 134 11.13 -1.67 11.14
CA MET A 134 10.78 -2.70 12.12
C MET A 134 9.43 -3.34 11.82
N GLY A 135 8.44 -2.55 11.43
CA GLY A 135 7.12 -3.06 11.05
C GLY A 135 7.18 -4.04 9.88
N ILE A 136 7.89 -3.69 8.81
CA ILE A 136 8.09 -4.60 7.65
C ILE A 136 8.79 -5.89 8.08
N ASN A 137 9.87 -5.78 8.84
CA ASN A 137 10.62 -6.93 9.32
C ASN A 137 9.76 -7.84 10.23
N SER A 138 8.90 -7.25 11.08
CA SER A 138 8.01 -8.04 11.94
C SER A 138 7.06 -8.95 11.15
N LEU A 139 6.58 -8.49 9.99
CA LEU A 139 5.76 -9.34 9.12
C LEU A 139 6.57 -10.47 8.47
N LEU A 140 7.77 -10.14 7.98
CA LEU A 140 8.66 -11.15 7.38
C LEU A 140 9.04 -12.24 8.38
N ASP A 141 9.30 -11.85 9.62
CA ASP A 141 9.62 -12.77 10.70
C ASP A 141 8.39 -13.60 11.14
N ALA A 142 7.23 -12.98 11.26
CA ALA A 142 5.98 -13.69 11.57
C ALA A 142 5.66 -14.74 10.50
N ARG A 143 5.83 -14.44 9.21
CA ARG A 143 5.67 -15.42 8.14
C ARG A 143 6.59 -16.64 8.31
N LYS A 144 7.87 -16.41 8.63
CA LYS A 144 8.83 -17.48 8.87
C LYS A 144 8.44 -18.33 10.07
N ILE A 145 8.09 -17.70 11.19
CA ILE A 145 7.69 -18.38 12.44
C ILE A 145 6.44 -19.23 12.21
N LEU A 146 5.44 -18.68 11.52
CA LEU A 146 4.17 -19.35 11.23
C LEU A 146 4.26 -20.32 10.04
N LYS A 147 5.40 -20.38 9.35
CA LYS A 147 5.62 -21.18 8.13
C LYS A 147 4.53 -20.91 7.08
N GLN A 148 4.26 -19.64 6.83
CA GLN A 148 3.27 -19.19 5.86
C GLN A 148 3.97 -18.46 4.71
N ASP A 149 3.51 -18.69 3.48
CA ASP A 149 3.98 -17.96 2.30
C ASP A 149 3.24 -16.64 2.10
N ASN A 150 2.02 -16.53 2.63
CA ASN A 150 1.20 -15.32 2.55
C ASN A 150 1.24 -14.51 3.87
N PRO A 151 1.03 -13.20 3.77
CA PRO A 151 0.87 -12.42 2.54
C PRO A 151 2.18 -12.26 1.76
N THR A 152 2.10 -12.23 0.43
CA THR A 152 3.20 -11.76 -0.41
C THR A 152 3.56 -10.32 -0.03
N VAL A 153 4.86 -10.07 0.18
CA VAL A 153 5.37 -8.76 0.61
C VAL A 153 6.07 -8.05 -0.55
N LEU A 154 5.47 -6.95 -1.01
CA LEU A 154 6.06 -6.07 -2.01
C LEU A 154 6.53 -4.77 -1.35
N ILE A 155 7.67 -4.25 -1.78
CA ILE A 155 8.07 -2.89 -1.43
C ILE A 155 8.02 -2.02 -2.68
N TYR A 156 7.27 -0.93 -2.58
CA TYR A 156 7.25 0.13 -3.57
C TYR A 156 8.28 1.18 -3.23
N PHE A 157 9.10 1.51 -4.21
CA PHE A 157 10.04 2.61 -4.13
C PHE A 157 9.70 3.63 -5.22
N LEU A 158 9.11 4.75 -4.84
CA LEU A 158 8.85 5.85 -5.76
C LEU A 158 10.12 6.69 -5.90
N VAL A 159 10.65 6.78 -7.11
CA VAL A 159 11.85 7.57 -7.41
C VAL A 159 11.50 9.05 -7.45
N LEU A 160 12.09 9.79 -6.54
CA LEU A 160 12.01 11.24 -6.43
C LEU A 160 13.43 11.82 -6.51
N ASP A 161 13.60 13.15 -6.66
CA ASP A 161 14.95 13.75 -6.71
C ASP A 161 15.74 13.51 -5.42
N GLU A 162 15.03 13.41 -4.28
CA GLU A 162 15.63 13.16 -2.97
C GLU A 162 16.27 11.78 -2.84
N ASN A 163 15.79 10.78 -3.59
CA ASN A 163 16.18 9.37 -3.39
C ASN A 163 16.65 8.65 -4.68
N LYS A 164 16.75 9.34 -5.81
CA LYS A 164 17.08 8.73 -7.11
C LYS A 164 18.38 7.94 -7.11
N ASP A 165 19.37 8.40 -6.36
CA ASP A 165 20.69 7.77 -6.28
C ASP A 165 20.72 6.57 -5.30
N MET A 166 19.63 6.33 -4.58
CA MET A 166 19.52 5.28 -3.56
C MET A 166 18.98 3.94 -4.09
N VAL A 167 18.41 3.91 -5.29
CA VAL A 167 17.73 2.73 -5.84
C VAL A 167 18.60 1.47 -5.80
N ARG A 168 19.89 1.58 -6.17
CA ARG A 168 20.80 0.42 -6.16
C ARG A 168 21.05 -0.13 -4.77
N ALA A 169 21.31 0.74 -3.79
CA ALA A 169 21.54 0.34 -2.41
C ALA A 169 20.26 -0.25 -1.80
N PHE A 170 19.11 0.37 -2.09
CA PHE A 170 17.80 -0.10 -1.68
C PHE A 170 17.52 -1.53 -2.16
N ARG A 171 17.70 -1.80 -3.45
CA ARG A 171 17.54 -3.14 -4.02
C ARG A 171 18.45 -4.16 -3.32
N LYS A 172 19.74 -3.82 -3.14
CA LYS A 172 20.72 -4.70 -2.50
C LYS A 172 20.30 -5.13 -1.09
N GLU A 173 19.62 -4.23 -0.35
CA GLU A 173 19.15 -4.53 1.02
C GLU A 173 17.86 -5.35 1.02
N TRP A 174 16.87 -4.96 0.20
CA TRP A 174 15.52 -5.48 0.33
C TRP A 174 15.20 -6.67 -0.60
N GLU A 175 15.82 -6.77 -1.78
CA GLU A 175 15.59 -7.91 -2.69
C GLU A 175 15.86 -9.30 -2.06
N PRO A 176 16.84 -9.47 -1.17
CA PRO A 176 17.09 -10.79 -0.57
C PRO A 176 16.05 -11.23 0.46
N ILE A 177 15.23 -10.31 0.98
CA ILE A 177 14.36 -10.56 2.14
C ILE A 177 12.88 -10.36 1.85
N THR A 178 12.52 -9.72 0.75
CA THR A 178 11.14 -9.48 0.31
C THR A 178 10.82 -10.28 -0.93
N ASP A 179 9.53 -10.47 -1.21
CA ASP A 179 9.14 -11.25 -2.38
C ASP A 179 9.34 -10.45 -3.67
N PHE A 180 9.02 -9.14 -3.65
CA PHE A 180 9.18 -8.27 -4.81
C PHE A 180 9.53 -6.83 -4.42
N ILE A 181 10.25 -6.16 -5.32
CA ILE A 181 10.45 -4.70 -5.28
C ILE A 181 9.96 -4.09 -6.58
N GLU A 182 9.11 -3.09 -6.49
CA GLU A 182 8.67 -2.30 -7.63
C GLU A 182 9.22 -0.87 -7.56
N ILE A 183 9.92 -0.46 -8.60
CA ILE A 183 10.47 0.90 -8.72
C ILE A 183 9.52 1.72 -9.59
N TRP A 184 8.94 2.75 -9.02
CA TRP A 184 7.96 3.60 -9.68
C TRP A 184 8.51 5.01 -9.93
N LYS A 185 8.02 5.64 -10.99
CA LYS A 185 8.23 7.06 -11.27
C LYS A 185 6.98 7.84 -10.87
N PRO A 186 7.13 9.08 -10.38
CA PRO A 186 5.97 9.90 -10.04
C PRO A 186 5.14 10.20 -11.29
N HIS A 187 3.84 10.34 -11.10
CA HIS A 187 2.91 10.76 -12.13
C HIS A 187 2.05 11.94 -11.64
N ASN A 188 1.59 12.76 -12.55
CA ASN A 188 0.91 14.02 -12.26
C ASN A 188 -0.60 13.85 -12.02
N PHE A 189 -1.11 12.85 -11.39
CA PHE A 189 -2.52 12.66 -11.01
C PHE A 189 -3.58 13.37 -11.92
N GLY A 190 -3.24 13.72 -13.15
CA GLY A 190 -4.14 14.31 -14.15
C GLY A 190 -4.65 15.74 -13.89
N ASN A 191 -4.26 16.40 -12.82
CA ASN A 191 -4.81 17.71 -12.41
C ASN A 191 -3.80 18.88 -12.52
N GLY A 192 -2.81 18.75 -13.38
CA GLY A 192 -1.81 19.81 -13.61
C GLY A 192 -0.84 20.05 -12.47
N ARG A 193 -0.82 19.18 -11.45
CA ARG A 193 0.20 19.24 -10.41
C ARG A 193 1.50 18.68 -10.95
N ASN A 194 2.43 19.58 -11.28
CA ASN A 194 3.83 19.21 -11.36
C ASN A 194 4.32 18.91 -9.94
N TYR A 195 4.40 17.64 -9.58
CA TYR A 195 5.13 17.28 -8.38
C TYR A 195 6.62 17.54 -8.56
N ARG A 196 7.10 17.55 -9.81
CA ARG A 196 8.44 17.95 -10.25
C ARG A 196 8.47 18.09 -11.76
N ASP A 197 9.33 18.95 -12.25
CA ASP A 197 9.77 19.03 -13.65
C ASP A 197 10.68 17.84 -13.99
N VAL A 198 10.20 16.63 -13.75
CA VAL A 198 10.88 15.44 -14.24
C VAL A 198 10.44 15.24 -15.67
N GLU A 199 11.28 15.59 -16.62
CA GLU A 199 11.11 15.16 -17.99
C GLU A 199 11.02 13.63 -18.02
N LEU A 200 9.81 13.13 -18.18
CA LEU A 200 9.60 11.72 -18.41
C LEU A 200 10.16 11.40 -19.79
N PRO A 201 11.04 10.41 -19.93
CA PRO A 201 11.42 9.96 -21.25
C PRO A 201 10.15 9.58 -22.00
N GLN A 202 9.93 10.21 -23.16
CA GLN A 202 8.78 9.90 -24.00
C GLN A 202 8.75 8.39 -24.24
N LYS A 203 7.67 7.72 -23.81
CA LYS A 203 7.43 6.36 -24.25
C LYS A 203 7.34 6.41 -25.76
N LYS A 204 8.31 5.84 -26.45
CA LYS A 204 8.11 5.45 -27.85
C LYS A 204 6.97 4.45 -27.83
N ILE A 205 5.82 4.88 -28.31
CA ILE A 205 4.70 3.99 -28.60
C ILE A 205 5.17 3.17 -29.79
N CYS A 206 5.43 1.89 -29.58
CA CYS A 206 5.59 0.93 -30.67
C CYS A 206 4.21 0.54 -31.18
#